data_c785800df4ecd53998d10c0c24a158f2
#
_entry.id   c785800df4ecd53998d10c0c24a158f2
#
_cell.length_a   1.000
_cell.length_b   1.000
_cell.length_c   1.000
_cell.angle_alpha   90.00
_cell.angle_beta   90.00
_cell.angle_gamma   90.00
#
_symmetry.space_group_name_H-M   'P 1'
#
loop_
_entity.id
_entity.type
_entity.pdbx_description
1 polymer ?
#
loop_
_entity_poly.entity_id
_entity_poly.type
_entity_poly.pdbx_seq_one_letter_code
_entity_poly.pdbx_strand_id
1 'polypeptide(L)'
;MLIINIVFGINSMRKTCQEIEVNLAYRWFLGLSIDEKIPNFSTWSQNYIRRYKDSTIFEEIFMEILEQAVDYGFVDFTTVFGDSTHQKANANKRKSVKKEVEILKKKYEDDLLVEINEDRECIGKEAFDSMVHTEYVHDEETGEEVKKTSTKTITESTIDPESGCFHKGEKEKCFAYSHQTFCDKNSFVLAVTTVPGNVHDSVSFFDAYEELINGKYGYLIKNVSLDAGYMTPAICRAIVQNDQIPYMPYKRPMTKKGFFKKYEYVYDEEYDCYLCPNDKILMYTTTTRNGYRQYKSDPKDCKDCPLRNKCTKSKNMTKVIERHLWEEFREYADEIRHTMEWKEIYPQRKETIERVFADCKENNGLRFTRLKGLKKNQQNAWLIFACHNLKKMSLWRGKYRRKPSKNSIYLQNIQKKTISFRKLPIYNKKPMSSRKGIGFCQQSEHNLIKLCFFLI
;
A
#
# COMPACT_ATOMS: atom_id res chain seq x y z
N MET A 1 -9.78 0.59 26.03
CA MET A 1 -9.27 -0.79 26.17
C MET A 1 -8.49 -1.27 24.93
N LEU A 2 -8.98 -1.19 23.69
CA LEU A 2 -8.22 -1.58 22.49
C LEU A 2 -6.94 -0.77 22.29
N ILE A 3 -7.01 0.54 22.48
CA ILE A 3 -5.83 1.42 22.37
C ILE A 3 -4.76 0.98 23.38
N ILE A 4 -5.14 0.72 24.64
CA ILE A 4 -4.21 0.18 25.66
C ILE A 4 -3.61 -1.15 25.21
N ASN A 5 -4.45 -2.07 24.68
CA ASN A 5 -4.00 -3.38 24.19
C ASN A 5 -2.92 -3.24 23.12
N ILE A 6 -3.10 -2.36 22.15
CA ILE A 6 -2.20 -2.19 21.00
C ILE A 6 -0.97 -1.36 21.39
N VAL A 7 -1.14 -0.23 22.09
CA VAL A 7 -0.03 0.67 22.47
C VAL A 7 0.99 -0.03 23.35
N PHE A 8 0.53 -0.88 24.28
CA PHE A 8 1.38 -1.60 25.21
C PHE A 8 1.68 -3.05 24.79
N GLY A 9 1.30 -3.44 23.57
CA GLY A 9 1.60 -4.78 23.02
C GLY A 9 1.00 -5.94 23.82
N ILE A 10 -0.14 -5.74 24.48
CA ILE A 10 -0.79 -6.77 25.28
C ILE A 10 -1.48 -7.79 24.38
N ASN A 11 -1.02 -9.05 24.40
CA ASN A 11 -1.41 -10.05 23.41
C ASN A 11 -2.86 -10.57 23.47
N SER A 12 -3.63 -10.26 24.53
CA SER A 12 -5.02 -10.71 24.64
C SER A 12 -5.90 -9.72 25.38
N MET A 13 -7.18 -9.67 25.00
CA MET A 13 -8.16 -8.82 25.69
C MET A 13 -8.40 -9.26 27.14
N ARG A 14 -8.28 -10.56 27.45
CA ARG A 14 -8.35 -11.06 28.83
C ARG A 14 -7.21 -10.47 29.67
N LYS A 15 -5.96 -10.53 29.15
CA LYS A 15 -4.81 -9.94 29.83
C LYS A 15 -4.94 -8.42 29.95
N THR A 16 -5.48 -7.75 28.93
CA THR A 16 -5.75 -6.29 28.99
C THR A 16 -6.72 -5.96 30.13
N CYS A 17 -7.78 -6.73 30.31
CA CYS A 17 -8.69 -6.53 31.45
C CYS A 17 -7.97 -6.70 32.79
N GLN A 18 -7.16 -7.75 32.94
CA GLN A 18 -6.37 -7.97 34.16
C GLN A 18 -5.37 -6.84 34.45
N GLU A 19 -4.68 -6.36 33.42
CA GLU A 19 -3.77 -5.22 33.55
C GLU A 19 -4.50 -3.93 33.94
N ILE A 20 -5.68 -3.66 33.38
CA ILE A 20 -6.51 -2.51 33.72
C ILE A 20 -6.99 -2.60 35.19
N GLU A 21 -7.22 -3.80 35.69
CA GLU A 21 -7.70 -4.01 37.06
C GLU A 21 -6.70 -3.51 38.10
N VAL A 22 -5.42 -3.69 37.85
CA VAL A 22 -4.34 -3.37 38.79
C VAL A 22 -3.58 -2.07 38.46
N ASN A 23 -3.73 -1.55 37.25
CA ASN A 23 -2.99 -0.38 36.81
C ASN A 23 -3.85 0.90 36.89
N LEU A 24 -3.54 1.74 37.87
CA LEU A 24 -4.28 3.00 38.12
C LEU A 24 -4.23 3.95 36.91
N ALA A 25 -3.15 3.96 36.16
CA ALA A 25 -3.02 4.81 34.99
C ALA A 25 -3.93 4.37 33.85
N TYR A 26 -4.09 3.06 33.62
CA TYR A 26 -5.06 2.54 32.66
C TYR A 26 -6.50 2.83 33.09
N ARG A 27 -6.79 2.71 34.38
CA ARG A 27 -8.11 3.07 34.95
C ARG A 27 -8.39 4.55 34.74
N TRP A 28 -7.44 5.42 35.10
CA TRP A 28 -7.55 6.86 34.89
C TRP A 28 -7.77 7.23 33.42
N PHE A 29 -7.01 6.61 32.50
CA PHE A 29 -7.19 6.81 31.06
C PHE A 29 -8.61 6.45 30.58
N LEU A 30 -9.17 5.37 31.11
CA LEU A 30 -10.52 4.91 30.79
C LEU A 30 -11.63 5.68 31.53
N GLY A 31 -11.28 6.56 32.47
CA GLY A 31 -12.23 7.28 33.32
C GLY A 31 -12.89 6.40 34.40
N LEU A 32 -12.25 5.28 34.76
CA LEU A 32 -12.75 4.34 35.75
C LEU A 32 -12.24 4.71 37.15
N SER A 33 -13.13 4.69 38.15
CA SER A 33 -12.75 4.81 39.56
C SER A 33 -12.06 3.54 40.08
N ILE A 34 -11.43 3.61 41.25
CA ILE A 34 -10.63 2.48 41.81
C ILE A 34 -11.52 1.28 42.09
N ASP A 35 -12.73 1.49 42.53
CA ASP A 35 -13.74 0.49 42.93
C ASP A 35 -14.66 0.04 41.78
N GLU A 36 -14.60 0.73 40.63
CA GLU A 36 -15.46 0.41 39.48
C GLU A 36 -15.04 -0.90 38.81
N LYS A 37 -16.03 -1.75 38.54
CA LYS A 37 -15.81 -3.05 37.87
C LYS A 37 -15.43 -2.87 36.40
N ILE A 38 -14.40 -3.58 35.99
CA ILE A 38 -13.93 -3.60 34.59
C ILE A 38 -14.84 -4.50 33.75
N PRO A 39 -15.24 -4.05 32.53
CA PRO A 39 -16.00 -4.90 31.62
C PRO A 39 -15.29 -6.20 31.32
N ASN A 40 -16.05 -7.30 31.29
CA ASN A 40 -15.50 -8.61 30.93
C ASN A 40 -14.93 -8.60 29.50
N PHE A 41 -13.87 -9.34 29.26
CA PHE A 41 -13.24 -9.42 27.93
C PHE A 41 -14.21 -9.88 26.82
N SER A 42 -15.23 -10.71 27.15
CA SER A 42 -16.26 -11.14 26.19
C SER A 42 -17.16 -9.99 25.74
N THR A 43 -17.37 -8.99 26.60
CA THR A 43 -18.16 -7.78 26.28
C THR A 43 -17.58 -7.04 25.09
N TRP A 44 -16.25 -7.03 24.94
CA TRP A 44 -15.59 -6.45 23.77
C TRP A 44 -16.01 -7.14 22.47
N SER A 45 -15.94 -8.47 22.41
CA SER A 45 -16.32 -9.24 21.22
C SER A 45 -17.78 -8.99 20.82
N GLN A 46 -18.67 -8.91 21.81
CA GLN A 46 -20.09 -8.60 21.59
C GLN A 46 -20.28 -7.18 21.06
N ASN A 47 -19.59 -6.20 21.66
CA ASN A 47 -19.65 -4.81 21.20
C ASN A 47 -19.07 -4.65 19.80
N TYR A 48 -17.99 -5.36 19.47
CA TYR A 48 -17.43 -5.33 18.12
C TYR A 48 -18.49 -5.77 17.10
N ILE A 49 -19.10 -6.93 17.29
CA ILE A 49 -20.12 -7.47 16.37
C ILE A 49 -21.33 -6.55 16.25
N ARG A 50 -21.80 -6.00 17.38
CA ARG A 50 -23.06 -5.23 17.42
C ARG A 50 -22.93 -3.77 17.02
N ARG A 51 -21.75 -3.14 17.22
CA ARG A 51 -21.57 -1.69 17.11
C ARG A 51 -20.51 -1.28 16.10
N TYR A 52 -19.43 -2.03 15.99
CA TYR A 52 -18.23 -1.58 15.26
C TYR A 52 -17.96 -2.28 13.94
N LYS A 53 -18.55 -3.48 13.73
CA LYS A 53 -18.26 -4.31 12.55
C LYS A 53 -18.43 -3.55 11.22
N ASP A 54 -19.47 -2.73 11.13
CA ASP A 54 -19.82 -2.00 9.91
C ASP A 54 -19.65 -0.48 10.03
N SER A 55 -18.93 -0.02 11.07
CA SER A 55 -18.63 1.39 11.29
C SER A 55 -17.28 1.80 10.69
N THR A 56 -17.12 3.08 10.44
CA THR A 56 -15.89 3.77 10.00
C THR A 56 -15.00 4.21 11.17
N ILE A 57 -15.41 3.95 12.41
CA ILE A 57 -14.78 4.51 13.62
C ILE A 57 -13.28 4.26 13.73
N PHE A 58 -12.77 3.16 13.20
CA PHE A 58 -11.34 2.86 13.27
C PHE A 58 -10.52 3.72 12.32
N GLU A 59 -11.08 4.00 11.15
CA GLU A 59 -10.54 4.96 10.19
C GLU A 59 -10.60 6.38 10.74
N GLU A 60 -11.76 6.77 11.29
CA GLU A 60 -11.96 8.08 11.93
C GLU A 60 -10.94 8.32 13.06
N ILE A 61 -10.67 7.31 13.91
CA ILE A 61 -9.65 7.39 14.97
C ILE A 61 -8.25 7.59 14.36
N PHE A 62 -7.93 6.86 13.28
CA PHE A 62 -6.65 7.01 12.60
C PHE A 62 -6.47 8.42 12.03
N MET A 63 -7.49 8.92 11.33
CA MET A 63 -7.47 10.25 10.73
C MET A 63 -7.43 11.36 11.79
N GLU A 64 -8.21 11.25 12.88
CA GLU A 64 -8.22 12.21 13.97
C GLU A 64 -6.83 12.34 14.65
N ILE A 65 -6.15 11.20 14.91
CA ILE A 65 -4.80 11.22 15.48
C ILE A 65 -3.80 11.83 14.50
N LEU A 66 -3.94 11.56 13.21
CA LEU A 66 -3.10 12.15 12.16
C LEU A 66 -3.32 13.67 12.09
N GLU A 67 -4.56 14.14 12.08
CA GLU A 67 -4.90 15.57 12.07
C GLU A 67 -4.32 16.30 13.28
N GLN A 68 -4.41 15.72 14.46
CA GLN A 68 -3.77 16.28 15.65
C GLN A 68 -2.24 16.38 15.50
N ALA A 69 -1.59 15.37 14.91
CA ALA A 69 -0.16 15.43 14.65
C ALA A 69 0.20 16.54 13.64
N VAL A 70 -0.65 16.77 12.64
CA VAL A 70 -0.53 17.88 11.68
C VAL A 70 -0.69 19.22 12.37
N ASP A 71 -1.69 19.39 13.21
CA ASP A 71 -1.95 20.62 13.98
C ASP A 71 -0.78 20.99 14.92
N TYR A 72 -0.07 19.99 15.44
CA TYR A 72 1.17 20.20 16.18
C TYR A 72 2.39 20.50 15.30
N GLY A 73 2.27 20.46 13.97
CA GLY A 73 3.36 20.66 13.03
C GLY A 73 4.38 19.52 13.03
N PHE A 74 3.98 18.31 13.40
CA PHE A 74 4.86 17.15 13.46
C PHE A 74 4.96 16.39 12.15
N VAL A 75 4.00 16.54 11.25
CA VAL A 75 3.92 15.86 9.96
C VAL A 75 4.47 16.75 8.86
N ASP A 76 5.32 16.17 8.00
CA ASP A 76 5.83 16.84 6.81
C ASP A 76 5.45 16.04 5.55
N PHE A 77 4.47 16.53 4.83
CA PHE A 77 3.95 15.88 3.63
C PHE A 77 4.85 16.02 2.39
N THR A 78 5.90 16.83 2.43
CA THR A 78 6.74 17.13 1.23
C THR A 78 7.32 15.84 0.63
N THR A 79 7.77 14.92 1.47
CA THR A 79 8.37 13.65 1.05
C THR A 79 7.69 12.50 1.77
N VAL A 80 7.16 11.56 0.99
CA VAL A 80 6.50 10.36 1.50
C VAL A 80 7.28 9.11 1.13
N PHE A 81 7.28 8.13 2.05
CA PHE A 81 7.94 6.84 1.90
C PHE A 81 6.87 5.75 1.90
N GLY A 82 6.79 5.00 0.80
CA GLY A 82 5.84 3.91 0.64
C GLY A 82 6.52 2.54 0.65
N ASP A 83 5.87 1.57 1.26
CA ASP A 83 6.28 0.17 1.24
C ASP A 83 5.13 -0.73 1.72
N SER A 84 5.29 -2.04 1.54
CA SER A 84 4.35 -3.03 2.04
C SER A 84 4.94 -3.88 3.16
N THR A 85 4.07 -4.34 4.05
CA THR A 85 4.46 -5.31 5.07
C THR A 85 3.42 -6.39 5.26
N HIS A 86 3.89 -7.63 5.45
CA HIS A 86 3.02 -8.77 5.62
C HIS A 86 2.75 -9.06 7.10
N GLN A 87 1.47 -9.27 7.41
CA GLN A 87 0.98 -9.76 8.70
C GLN A 87 0.46 -11.19 8.53
N LYS A 88 0.98 -12.14 9.30
CA LYS A 88 0.54 -13.54 9.23
C LYS A 88 -0.92 -13.68 9.64
N ALA A 89 -1.71 -14.32 8.79
CA ALA A 89 -3.13 -14.57 9.02
C ALA A 89 -3.38 -15.71 10.01
N ASN A 90 -4.56 -15.70 10.61
CA ASN A 90 -5.03 -16.79 11.47
C ASN A 90 -5.53 -17.98 10.63
N ALA A 91 -4.65 -18.59 9.87
CA ALA A 91 -4.94 -19.66 8.95
C ALA A 91 -3.89 -20.78 9.02
N ASN A 92 -4.33 -22.02 8.85
CA ASN A 92 -3.43 -23.17 8.82
C ASN A 92 -2.94 -23.40 7.38
N LYS A 93 -1.63 -23.36 7.18
CA LYS A 93 -1.00 -23.54 5.85
C LYS A 93 -1.30 -24.90 5.19
N ARG A 94 -1.68 -25.91 5.98
CA ARG A 94 -2.02 -27.26 5.47
C ARG A 94 -3.49 -27.38 5.07
N LYS A 95 -4.36 -26.47 5.52
CA LYS A 95 -5.80 -26.44 5.22
C LYS A 95 -6.05 -25.43 4.09
N SER A 96 -5.80 -25.86 2.86
CA SER A 96 -5.95 -25.05 1.66
C SER A 96 -6.48 -25.85 0.49
N VAL A 97 -7.14 -25.17 -0.42
CA VAL A 97 -7.65 -25.69 -1.69
C VAL A 97 -7.07 -24.88 -2.85
N LYS A 98 -6.92 -25.53 -4.00
CA LYS A 98 -6.63 -24.82 -5.24
C LYS A 98 -7.95 -24.34 -5.82
N LYS A 99 -8.00 -23.08 -6.22
CA LYS A 99 -9.19 -22.44 -6.78
C LYS A 99 -8.81 -21.66 -8.01
N GLU A 100 -9.57 -21.80 -9.06
CA GLU A 100 -9.46 -20.92 -10.23
C GLU A 100 -10.21 -19.62 -9.95
N VAL A 101 -9.55 -18.52 -10.23
CA VAL A 101 -10.13 -17.18 -10.13
C VAL A 101 -9.86 -16.41 -11.40
N GLU A 102 -10.78 -15.57 -11.78
CA GLU A 102 -10.59 -14.65 -12.88
C GLU A 102 -9.46 -13.67 -12.61
N ILE A 103 -8.77 -13.26 -13.64
CA ILE A 103 -7.73 -12.23 -13.54
C ILE A 103 -8.42 -10.88 -13.46
N LEU A 104 -8.34 -10.24 -12.30
CA LEU A 104 -8.92 -8.92 -12.11
C LEU A 104 -8.14 -7.87 -12.91
N LYS A 105 -8.88 -6.95 -13.49
CA LYS A 105 -8.39 -5.79 -14.21
C LYS A 105 -7.65 -4.85 -13.26
N LYS A 106 -6.51 -4.32 -13.69
CA LYS A 106 -5.77 -3.30 -12.94
C LYS A 106 -6.31 -1.91 -13.29
N LYS A 107 -6.21 -0.97 -12.38
CA LYS A 107 -6.78 0.38 -12.53
C LYS A 107 -6.31 1.14 -13.77
N TYR A 108 -5.05 0.96 -14.16
CA TYR A 108 -4.44 1.63 -15.31
C TYR A 108 -4.65 0.92 -16.66
N GLU A 109 -5.33 -0.22 -16.67
CA GLU A 109 -5.44 -1.05 -17.89
C GLU A 109 -6.31 -0.42 -18.95
N ASP A 110 -7.30 0.41 -18.59
CA ASP A 110 -8.12 1.12 -19.57
C ASP A 110 -7.32 2.16 -20.34
N ASP A 111 -6.59 3.01 -19.63
CA ASP A 111 -5.75 4.03 -20.24
C ASP A 111 -4.69 3.38 -21.16
N LEU A 112 -4.06 2.31 -20.64
CA LEU A 112 -3.06 1.60 -21.42
C LEU A 112 -3.65 0.92 -22.67
N LEU A 113 -4.86 0.39 -22.58
CA LEU A 113 -5.53 -0.25 -23.71
C LEU A 113 -5.83 0.74 -24.84
N VAL A 114 -6.24 1.96 -24.49
CA VAL A 114 -6.46 3.04 -25.47
C VAL A 114 -5.15 3.31 -26.23
N GLU A 115 -4.06 3.57 -25.54
CA GLU A 115 -2.76 3.87 -26.16
C GLU A 115 -2.21 2.68 -26.97
N ILE A 116 -2.43 1.42 -26.51
CA ILE A 116 -2.09 0.21 -27.30
C ILE A 116 -2.83 0.18 -28.61
N ASN A 117 -4.13 0.49 -28.59
CA ASN A 117 -4.97 0.42 -29.77
C ASN A 117 -4.64 1.53 -30.77
N GLU A 118 -4.31 2.73 -30.31
CA GLU A 118 -3.78 3.82 -31.14
C GLU A 118 -2.49 3.40 -31.86
N ASP A 119 -1.51 2.83 -31.14
CA ASP A 119 -0.29 2.30 -31.73
C ASP A 119 -0.56 1.21 -32.80
N ARG A 120 -1.50 0.33 -32.53
CA ARG A 120 -1.85 -0.77 -33.44
C ARG A 120 -2.56 -0.28 -34.69
N GLU A 121 -3.44 0.70 -34.55
CA GLU A 121 -4.13 1.32 -35.69
C GLU A 121 -3.13 1.99 -36.64
N CYS A 122 -2.12 2.69 -36.12
CA CYS A 122 -1.06 3.32 -36.91
C CYS A 122 -0.32 2.34 -37.84
N ILE A 123 -0.27 1.03 -37.50
CA ILE A 123 0.37 -0.01 -38.33
C ILE A 123 -0.66 -0.94 -39.00
N GLY A 124 -1.92 -0.56 -39.00
CA GLY A 124 -3.02 -1.32 -39.68
C GLY A 124 -3.34 -2.66 -39.02
N LYS A 125 -3.15 -2.78 -37.69
CA LYS A 125 -3.52 -3.96 -36.91
C LYS A 125 -4.83 -3.76 -36.17
N GLU A 126 -5.60 -4.83 -36.02
CA GLU A 126 -6.84 -4.82 -35.25
C GLU A 126 -6.61 -4.42 -33.77
N ALA A 127 -7.55 -3.64 -33.24
CA ALA A 127 -7.60 -3.26 -31.85
C ALA A 127 -7.84 -4.47 -30.94
N PHE A 128 -7.42 -4.37 -29.69
CA PHE A 128 -7.76 -5.34 -28.66
C PHE A 128 -9.01 -4.90 -27.90
N ASP A 129 -9.91 -5.83 -27.61
CA ASP A 129 -11.11 -5.55 -26.81
C ASP A 129 -10.79 -5.38 -25.33
N SER A 130 -9.73 -6.05 -24.83
CA SER A 130 -9.31 -6.01 -23.43
C SER A 130 -7.85 -6.40 -23.27
N MET A 131 -7.24 -5.98 -22.15
CA MET A 131 -5.89 -6.41 -21.74
C MET A 131 -5.85 -7.90 -21.37
N VAL A 132 -6.94 -8.42 -20.83
CA VAL A 132 -7.06 -9.83 -20.45
C VAL A 132 -7.42 -10.64 -21.70
N HIS A 133 -6.67 -11.71 -21.94
CA HIS A 133 -7.00 -12.61 -23.07
C HIS A 133 -8.35 -13.27 -22.79
N THR A 134 -9.30 -13.02 -23.67
CA THR A 134 -10.64 -13.65 -23.63
C THR A 134 -10.80 -14.51 -24.86
N GLU A 135 -11.21 -15.76 -24.66
CA GLU A 135 -11.60 -16.67 -25.74
C GLU A 135 -13.12 -16.79 -25.74
N TYR A 136 -13.70 -16.77 -26.91
CA TYR A 136 -15.12 -17.11 -27.10
C TYR A 136 -15.20 -18.62 -27.24
N VAL A 137 -15.92 -19.28 -26.34
CA VAL A 137 -16.12 -20.73 -26.35
C VAL A 137 -17.58 -20.98 -26.52
N HIS A 138 -17.92 -21.84 -27.48
CA HIS A 138 -19.31 -22.32 -27.62
C HIS A 138 -19.66 -23.16 -26.40
N ASP A 139 -20.69 -22.76 -25.68
CA ASP A 139 -21.26 -23.57 -24.61
C ASP A 139 -21.97 -24.79 -25.25
N GLU A 140 -21.51 -25.98 -24.91
CA GLU A 140 -22.05 -27.23 -25.47
C GLU A 140 -23.52 -27.51 -25.07
N GLU A 141 -24.01 -26.88 -23.96
CA GLU A 141 -25.39 -27.05 -23.49
C GLU A 141 -26.35 -26.02 -24.07
N THR A 142 -25.92 -24.77 -24.27
CA THR A 142 -26.78 -23.67 -24.71
C THR A 142 -26.59 -23.30 -26.19
N GLY A 143 -25.47 -23.70 -26.79
CA GLY A 143 -25.10 -23.33 -28.16
C GLY A 143 -24.75 -21.86 -28.35
N GLU A 144 -24.67 -21.08 -27.29
CA GLU A 144 -24.31 -19.66 -27.30
C GLU A 144 -22.80 -19.48 -27.17
N GLU A 145 -22.26 -18.42 -27.77
CA GLU A 145 -20.88 -18.02 -27.57
C GLU A 145 -20.73 -17.35 -26.22
N VAL A 146 -20.04 -18.01 -25.26
CA VAL A 146 -19.74 -17.49 -23.94
C VAL A 146 -18.32 -16.96 -23.92
N LYS A 147 -18.17 -15.72 -23.47
CA LYS A 147 -16.87 -15.06 -23.27
C LYS A 147 -16.15 -15.64 -22.06
N LYS A 148 -15.11 -16.46 -22.30
CA LYS A 148 -14.30 -17.05 -21.25
C LYS A 148 -13.06 -16.19 -20.97
N THR A 149 -13.00 -15.59 -19.79
CA THR A 149 -11.88 -14.79 -19.33
C THR A 149 -10.74 -15.69 -18.85
N SER A 150 -9.49 -15.30 -19.09
CA SER A 150 -8.33 -16.04 -18.57
C SER A 150 -8.40 -16.16 -17.05
N THR A 151 -8.23 -17.37 -16.56
CA THR A 151 -8.22 -17.69 -15.14
C THR A 151 -6.81 -17.97 -14.62
N LYS A 152 -6.59 -17.76 -13.34
CA LYS A 152 -5.36 -18.20 -12.66
C LYS A 152 -5.71 -19.07 -11.46
N THR A 153 -4.91 -20.11 -11.23
CA THR A 153 -5.07 -20.96 -10.06
C THR A 153 -4.38 -20.32 -8.85
N ILE A 154 -5.14 -20.06 -7.79
CA ILE A 154 -4.62 -19.60 -6.51
C ILE A 154 -4.73 -20.69 -5.45
N THR A 155 -3.92 -20.58 -4.38
CA THR A 155 -4.05 -21.38 -3.18
C THR A 155 -4.85 -20.58 -2.16
N GLU A 156 -6.08 -21.03 -1.86
CA GLU A 156 -7.01 -20.36 -0.92
C GLU A 156 -7.03 -21.12 0.41
N SER A 157 -7.07 -20.40 1.54
CA SER A 157 -7.23 -21.00 2.86
C SER A 157 -8.69 -21.36 3.10
N THR A 158 -8.96 -22.58 3.61
CA THR A 158 -10.32 -22.99 4.01
C THR A 158 -10.76 -22.37 5.34
N ILE A 159 -9.83 -21.77 6.11
CA ILE A 159 -10.09 -21.16 7.41
C ILE A 159 -10.31 -19.66 7.31
N ASP A 160 -9.56 -18.99 6.43
CA ASP A 160 -9.61 -17.57 6.17
C ASP A 160 -9.41 -17.32 4.66
N PRO A 161 -10.48 -17.47 3.85
CA PRO A 161 -10.42 -17.41 2.38
C PRO A 161 -9.90 -16.10 1.83
N GLU A 162 -10.12 -14.99 2.53
CA GLU A 162 -9.68 -13.65 2.12
C GLU A 162 -8.18 -13.39 2.38
N SER A 163 -7.50 -14.29 3.12
CA SER A 163 -6.05 -14.22 3.28
C SER A 163 -5.34 -14.78 2.06
N GLY A 164 -4.27 -14.11 1.62
CA GLY A 164 -3.47 -14.54 0.48
C GLY A 164 -2.35 -15.50 0.87
N CYS A 165 -2.08 -16.50 0.02
CA CYS A 165 -0.93 -17.39 0.19
C CYS A 165 0.36 -16.65 -0.20
N PHE A 166 1.14 -16.24 0.79
CA PHE A 166 2.38 -15.50 0.63
C PHE A 166 3.60 -16.44 0.65
N HIS A 167 4.55 -16.18 -0.23
CA HIS A 167 5.81 -16.89 -0.33
C HIS A 167 6.98 -15.91 -0.22
N LYS A 168 7.86 -16.11 0.76
CA LYS A 168 9.11 -15.36 0.88
C LYS A 168 10.29 -16.30 0.63
N GLY A 169 10.73 -16.33 -0.62
CA GLY A 169 11.73 -17.29 -1.07
C GLY A 169 11.25 -18.74 -0.92
N GLU A 170 12.19 -19.69 -0.82
CA GLU A 170 11.87 -21.10 -0.67
C GLU A 170 11.48 -21.50 0.77
N LYS A 171 11.81 -20.68 1.75
CA LYS A 171 11.76 -21.03 3.18
C LYS A 171 10.47 -20.68 3.89
N GLU A 172 9.74 -19.66 3.46
CA GLU A 172 8.56 -19.21 4.16
C GLU A 172 7.33 -19.22 3.25
N LYS A 173 6.37 -20.10 3.58
CA LYS A 173 5.03 -20.14 2.97
C LYS A 173 4.01 -20.01 4.07
N CYS A 174 3.16 -18.98 4.02
CA CYS A 174 2.08 -18.77 4.97
C CYS A 174 0.92 -18.02 4.31
N PHE A 175 -0.24 -18.07 4.94
CA PHE A 175 -1.32 -17.14 4.62
C PHE A 175 -1.08 -15.82 5.36
N ALA A 176 -1.28 -14.71 4.66
CA ALA A 176 -1.00 -13.38 5.17
C ALA A 176 -1.93 -12.33 4.57
N TYR A 177 -1.96 -11.18 5.21
CA TYR A 177 -2.43 -9.91 4.65
C TYR A 177 -1.23 -9.02 4.40
N SER A 178 -1.25 -8.26 3.31
CA SER A 178 -0.26 -7.23 3.01
C SER A 178 -0.85 -5.85 3.33
N HIS A 179 -0.11 -5.04 4.07
CA HIS A 179 -0.46 -3.67 4.41
C HIS A 179 0.41 -2.72 3.60
N GLN A 180 -0.16 -2.15 2.54
CA GLN A 180 0.48 -1.08 1.77
C GLN A 180 0.38 0.20 2.59
N THR A 181 1.51 0.84 2.89
CA THR A 181 1.58 1.91 3.87
C THR A 181 2.44 3.05 3.34
N PHE A 182 2.01 4.28 3.61
CA PHE A 182 2.80 5.49 3.38
C PHE A 182 3.07 6.20 4.70
N CYS A 183 4.29 6.69 4.89
CA CYS A 183 4.64 7.56 6.00
C CYS A 183 5.43 8.78 5.52
N ASP A 184 5.47 9.82 6.35
CA ASP A 184 6.30 11.01 6.12
C ASP A 184 7.76 10.79 6.55
N LYS A 185 8.62 11.79 6.34
CA LYS A 185 10.03 11.74 6.77
C LYS A 185 10.18 11.67 8.30
N ASN A 186 9.17 12.05 9.03
CA ASN A 186 9.11 11.97 10.49
C ASN A 186 8.54 10.63 10.97
N SER A 187 8.26 9.68 10.08
CA SER A 187 7.67 8.37 10.34
C SER A 187 6.26 8.41 10.95
N PHE A 188 5.47 9.44 10.66
CA PHE A 188 4.03 9.42 10.87
C PHE A 188 3.37 8.69 9.70
N VAL A 189 2.55 7.71 10.00
CA VAL A 189 1.80 6.97 8.96
C VAL A 189 0.65 7.83 8.47
N LEU A 190 0.57 8.00 7.14
CA LEU A 190 -0.37 8.88 6.45
C LEU A 190 -1.55 8.13 5.84
N ALA A 191 -1.28 6.94 5.30
CA ALA A 191 -2.28 6.08 4.68
C ALA A 191 -1.90 4.60 4.84
N VAL A 192 -2.90 3.72 4.89
CA VAL A 192 -2.71 2.26 4.92
C VAL A 192 -3.88 1.53 4.27
N THR A 193 -3.58 0.72 3.27
CA THR A 193 -4.55 -0.16 2.62
C THR A 193 -4.12 -1.62 2.80
N THR A 194 -5.08 -2.47 3.16
CA THR A 194 -4.85 -3.90 3.39
C THR A 194 -5.38 -4.72 2.22
N VAL A 195 -4.55 -5.62 1.72
CA VAL A 195 -4.91 -6.55 0.63
C VAL A 195 -4.52 -7.98 1.01
N PRO A 196 -5.05 -9.01 0.32
CA PRO A 196 -4.56 -10.38 0.48
C PRO A 196 -3.05 -10.48 0.21
N GLY A 197 -2.33 -11.27 1.00
CA GLY A 197 -0.86 -11.34 0.95
C GLY A 197 -0.25 -11.92 -0.34
N ASN A 198 -1.06 -12.43 -1.25
CA ASN A 198 -0.65 -12.89 -2.58
C ASN A 198 -0.81 -11.83 -3.68
N VAL A 199 -1.32 -10.65 -3.34
CA VAL A 199 -1.38 -9.50 -4.26
C VAL A 199 0.02 -8.89 -4.34
N HIS A 200 0.50 -8.66 -5.56
CA HIS A 200 1.82 -8.06 -5.76
C HIS A 200 1.80 -6.58 -5.38
N ASP A 201 2.88 -6.09 -4.78
CA ASP A 201 2.99 -4.72 -4.27
C ASP A 201 2.73 -3.66 -5.36
N SER A 202 3.14 -3.91 -6.61
CA SER A 202 2.87 -3.02 -7.73
C SER A 202 1.39 -2.91 -8.13
N VAL A 203 0.53 -3.81 -7.65
CA VAL A 203 -0.92 -3.76 -7.87
C VAL A 203 -1.59 -3.04 -6.71
N SER A 204 -1.24 -3.41 -5.47
CA SER A 204 -1.80 -2.80 -4.26
C SER A 204 -1.39 -1.35 -4.05
N PHE A 205 -0.32 -0.90 -4.71
CA PHE A 205 0.15 0.48 -4.68
C PHE A 205 -0.94 1.47 -5.07
N PHE A 206 -1.67 1.22 -6.15
CA PHE A 206 -2.62 2.21 -6.70
C PHE A 206 -3.74 2.57 -5.74
N ASP A 207 -4.31 1.59 -5.02
CA ASP A 207 -5.38 1.86 -4.04
C ASP A 207 -4.89 2.75 -2.90
N ALA A 208 -3.73 2.41 -2.32
CA ALA A 208 -3.16 3.17 -1.21
C ALA A 208 -2.63 4.55 -1.65
N TYR A 209 -2.09 4.64 -2.87
CA TYR A 209 -1.59 5.89 -3.41
C TYR A 209 -2.73 6.86 -3.76
N GLU A 210 -3.82 6.37 -4.36
CA GLU A 210 -5.00 7.19 -4.61
C GLU A 210 -5.66 7.69 -3.32
N GLU A 211 -5.76 6.85 -2.30
CA GLU A 211 -6.22 7.29 -0.97
C GLU A 211 -5.36 8.43 -0.43
N LEU A 212 -4.04 8.32 -0.59
CA LEU A 212 -3.08 9.33 -0.14
C LEU A 212 -3.21 10.65 -0.90
N ILE A 213 -3.21 10.61 -2.26
CA ILE A 213 -3.22 11.84 -3.08
C ILE A 213 -4.59 12.53 -3.10
N ASN A 214 -5.68 11.78 -3.03
CA ASN A 214 -7.04 12.33 -2.94
C ASN A 214 -7.38 12.81 -1.52
N GLY A 215 -6.54 12.48 -0.54
CA GLY A 215 -6.68 12.93 0.83
C GLY A 215 -6.46 14.45 0.99
N LYS A 216 -6.89 14.98 2.12
CA LYS A 216 -6.86 16.43 2.45
C LYS A 216 -5.50 17.11 2.22
N TYR A 217 -4.40 16.38 2.31
CA TYR A 217 -3.03 16.89 2.24
C TYR A 217 -2.24 16.39 1.02
N GLY A 218 -2.87 15.65 0.11
CA GLY A 218 -2.22 15.03 -1.05
C GLY A 218 -1.49 16.05 -1.95
N TYR A 219 -2.05 17.24 -2.11
CA TYR A 219 -1.47 18.34 -2.90
C TYR A 219 -0.13 18.88 -2.35
N LEU A 220 0.24 18.56 -1.12
CA LEU A 220 1.52 18.95 -0.51
C LEU A 220 2.66 18.00 -0.85
N ILE A 221 2.35 16.81 -1.37
CA ILE A 221 3.32 15.77 -1.66
C ILE A 221 4.08 16.12 -2.93
N LYS A 222 5.40 16.20 -2.84
CA LYS A 222 6.30 16.46 -3.97
C LYS A 222 7.16 15.26 -4.32
N ASN A 223 7.55 14.47 -3.32
CA ASN A 223 8.51 13.40 -3.46
C ASN A 223 7.91 12.08 -2.96
N VAL A 224 8.00 11.04 -3.77
CA VAL A 224 7.53 9.69 -3.42
C VAL A 224 8.69 8.71 -3.49
N SER A 225 9.08 8.15 -2.34
CA SER A 225 10.19 7.20 -2.25
C SER A 225 9.69 5.77 -2.05
N LEU A 226 10.04 4.88 -2.99
CA LEU A 226 9.60 3.48 -3.03
C LEU A 226 10.79 2.53 -3.22
N ASP A 227 10.58 1.23 -2.97
CA ASP A 227 11.63 0.23 -3.21
C ASP A 227 11.69 -0.22 -4.69
N ALA A 228 12.65 -1.09 -5.02
CA ALA A 228 12.84 -1.63 -6.38
C ALA A 228 11.64 -2.46 -6.88
N GLY A 229 10.81 -2.98 -6.00
CA GLY A 229 9.62 -3.76 -6.35
C GLY A 229 8.58 -2.92 -7.09
N TYR A 230 8.52 -1.62 -6.76
CA TYR A 230 7.59 -0.65 -7.35
C TYR A 230 8.10 -0.02 -8.65
N MET A 231 9.34 -0.26 -9.07
CA MET A 231 9.92 0.30 -10.30
C MET A 231 9.25 -0.33 -11.53
N THR A 232 8.06 0.15 -11.87
CA THR A 232 7.26 -0.23 -13.04
C THR A 232 6.82 1.02 -13.81
N PRO A 233 6.69 0.95 -15.16
CA PRO A 233 6.27 2.10 -15.96
C PRO A 233 4.95 2.73 -15.47
N ALA A 234 3.96 1.91 -15.10
CA ALA A 234 2.66 2.38 -14.64
C ALA A 234 2.73 3.17 -13.33
N ILE A 235 3.53 2.72 -12.36
CA ILE A 235 3.72 3.44 -11.09
C ILE A 235 4.49 4.74 -11.32
N CYS A 236 5.55 4.71 -12.12
CA CYS A 236 6.31 5.91 -12.45
C CYS A 236 5.43 6.96 -13.13
N ARG A 237 4.58 6.53 -14.12
CA ARG A 237 3.59 7.40 -14.76
C ARG A 237 2.63 8.01 -13.76
N ALA A 238 2.03 7.20 -12.89
CA ALA A 238 1.06 7.69 -11.90
C ALA A 238 1.66 8.76 -10.98
N ILE A 239 2.92 8.61 -10.55
CA ILE A 239 3.60 9.58 -9.71
C ILE A 239 3.90 10.87 -10.48
N VAL A 240 4.46 10.75 -11.69
CA VAL A 240 4.83 11.93 -12.51
C VAL A 240 3.61 12.70 -12.98
N GLN A 241 2.51 12.05 -13.33
CA GLN A 241 1.26 12.69 -13.72
C GLN A 241 0.58 13.48 -12.58
N ASN A 242 0.96 13.21 -11.32
CA ASN A 242 0.54 14.00 -10.16
C ASN A 242 1.57 15.09 -9.79
N ASP A 243 2.44 15.49 -10.71
CA ASP A 243 3.51 16.49 -10.49
C ASP A 243 4.46 16.12 -9.34
N GLN A 244 4.70 14.81 -9.12
CA GLN A 244 5.56 14.30 -8.07
C GLN A 244 6.80 13.63 -8.65
N ILE A 245 7.87 13.60 -7.84
CA ILE A 245 9.16 13.03 -8.24
C ILE A 245 9.32 11.62 -7.63
N PRO A 246 9.53 10.57 -8.46
CA PRO A 246 9.75 9.21 -7.98
C PRO A 246 11.21 8.98 -7.55
N TYR A 247 11.44 8.67 -6.28
CA TYR A 247 12.76 8.30 -5.74
C TYR A 247 12.83 6.79 -5.54
N MET A 248 13.28 6.08 -6.58
CA MET A 248 13.35 4.60 -6.60
C MET A 248 14.76 4.13 -6.96
N PRO A 249 15.17 2.92 -6.54
CA PRO A 249 16.46 2.36 -6.91
C PRO A 249 16.37 1.64 -8.25
N TYR A 250 17.51 1.48 -8.89
CA TYR A 250 17.61 0.73 -10.14
C TYR A 250 17.19 -0.74 -9.98
N LYS A 251 16.29 -1.19 -10.84
CA LYS A 251 15.89 -2.59 -10.95
C LYS A 251 16.70 -3.24 -12.08
N ARG A 252 17.69 -4.07 -11.70
CA ARG A 252 18.52 -4.74 -12.68
C ARG A 252 17.68 -5.68 -13.56
N PRO A 253 17.71 -5.52 -14.90
CA PRO A 253 17.06 -6.45 -15.80
C PRO A 253 17.66 -7.87 -15.67
N MET A 254 16.78 -8.87 -15.69
CA MET A 254 17.22 -10.27 -15.70
C MET A 254 17.63 -10.68 -17.11
N THR A 255 18.93 -10.63 -17.38
CA THR A 255 19.53 -11.08 -18.64
C THR A 255 20.28 -12.37 -18.41
N LYS A 256 20.15 -13.34 -19.31
CA LYS A 256 20.92 -14.60 -19.27
C LYS A 256 22.41 -14.31 -19.33
N LYS A 257 23.21 -15.03 -18.52
CA LYS A 257 24.68 -14.89 -18.51
C LYS A 257 25.25 -15.11 -19.92
N GLY A 258 26.11 -14.19 -20.36
CA GLY A 258 26.74 -14.23 -21.68
C GLY A 258 25.94 -13.57 -22.81
N PHE A 259 24.77 -13.00 -22.52
CA PHE A 259 23.98 -12.24 -23.48
C PHE A 259 24.07 -10.73 -23.22
N PHE A 260 23.98 -9.96 -24.30
CA PHE A 260 23.90 -8.51 -24.24
C PHE A 260 22.72 -8.05 -23.37
N LYS A 261 22.95 -7.05 -22.54
CA LYS A 261 21.94 -6.44 -21.67
C LYS A 261 21.13 -5.41 -22.44
N LYS A 262 19.93 -5.06 -21.95
CA LYS A 262 19.03 -4.13 -22.64
C LYS A 262 19.70 -2.78 -22.93
N TYR A 263 20.53 -2.26 -22.02
CA TYR A 263 21.23 -0.97 -22.17
C TYR A 263 22.36 -0.99 -23.23
N GLU A 264 22.78 -2.14 -23.74
CA GLU A 264 23.75 -2.26 -24.85
C GLU A 264 23.06 -2.09 -26.21
N TYR A 265 21.73 -1.97 -26.22
CA TYR A 265 20.94 -1.59 -27.40
C TYR A 265 20.47 -0.15 -27.21
N VAL A 266 20.84 0.73 -28.11
CA VAL A 266 20.55 2.16 -28.03
C VAL A 266 19.19 2.42 -28.65
N TYR A 267 18.29 3.07 -27.91
CA TYR A 267 17.02 3.53 -28.44
C TYR A 267 17.22 4.89 -29.11
N ASP A 268 16.75 5.03 -30.33
CA ASP A 268 16.69 6.27 -31.09
C ASP A 268 15.25 6.75 -31.09
N GLU A 269 15.00 7.86 -30.38
CA GLU A 269 13.66 8.41 -30.20
C GLU A 269 13.15 9.08 -31.46
N GLU A 270 14.04 9.71 -32.27
CA GLU A 270 13.67 10.42 -33.48
C GLU A 270 13.17 9.47 -34.58
N TYR A 271 13.82 8.29 -34.72
CA TYR A 271 13.46 7.26 -35.72
C TYR A 271 12.59 6.13 -35.13
N ASP A 272 12.25 6.19 -33.87
CA ASP A 272 11.51 5.12 -33.13
C ASP A 272 12.07 3.72 -33.45
N CYS A 273 13.38 3.54 -33.23
CA CYS A 273 14.06 2.28 -33.53
C CYS A 273 15.13 1.97 -32.45
N TYR A 274 15.63 0.74 -32.45
CA TYR A 274 16.79 0.35 -31.66
C TYR A 274 18.00 0.08 -32.54
N LEU A 275 19.17 0.53 -32.10
CA LEU A 275 20.47 0.13 -32.66
C LEU A 275 21.05 -1.02 -31.84
N CYS A 276 21.44 -2.10 -32.48
CA CYS A 276 22.11 -3.23 -31.83
C CYS A 276 23.63 -2.97 -31.69
N PRO A 277 24.37 -3.74 -30.84
CA PRO A 277 25.82 -3.60 -30.68
C PRO A 277 26.65 -3.81 -31.95
N ASN A 278 26.05 -4.20 -33.07
CA ASN A 278 26.65 -4.30 -34.39
C ASN A 278 26.08 -3.25 -35.37
N ASP A 279 25.59 -2.13 -34.86
CA ASP A 279 25.06 -0.98 -35.58
C ASP A 279 23.97 -1.32 -36.63
N LYS A 280 23.16 -2.34 -36.34
CA LYS A 280 22.01 -2.71 -37.15
C LYS A 280 20.73 -2.27 -36.47
N ILE A 281 19.77 -1.84 -37.30
CA ILE A 281 18.50 -1.27 -36.88
C ILE A 281 17.51 -2.40 -36.54
N LEU A 282 16.81 -2.25 -35.42
CA LEU A 282 15.62 -3.01 -35.07
C LEU A 282 14.43 -2.08 -35.20
N MET A 283 13.56 -2.40 -36.15
CA MET A 283 12.37 -1.58 -36.45
C MET A 283 11.20 -1.99 -35.58
N TYR A 284 10.35 -1.03 -35.26
CA TYR A 284 9.07 -1.27 -34.62
C TYR A 284 8.19 -2.20 -35.49
N THR A 285 7.55 -3.19 -34.88
CA THR A 285 6.75 -4.20 -35.59
C THR A 285 5.33 -4.34 -35.05
N THR A 286 5.13 -4.23 -33.77
CA THR A 286 3.81 -4.36 -33.12
C THR A 286 3.87 -3.95 -31.65
N THR A 287 2.70 -3.58 -31.14
CA THR A 287 2.47 -3.42 -29.69
C THR A 287 1.71 -4.63 -29.17
N THR A 288 2.23 -5.24 -28.12
CA THR A 288 1.63 -6.40 -27.47
C THR A 288 0.46 -6.00 -26.59
N ARG A 289 -0.41 -6.95 -26.22
CA ARG A 289 -1.53 -6.76 -25.31
C ARG A 289 -1.11 -6.26 -23.91
N ASN A 290 0.16 -6.49 -23.53
CA ASN A 290 0.72 -6.01 -22.25
C ASN A 290 1.33 -4.60 -22.34
N GLY A 291 1.14 -3.86 -23.43
CA GLY A 291 1.64 -2.51 -23.61
C GLY A 291 3.13 -2.42 -23.98
N TYR A 292 3.71 -3.49 -24.54
CA TYR A 292 5.10 -3.47 -24.99
C TYR A 292 5.18 -3.34 -26.51
N ARG A 293 5.80 -2.28 -26.99
CA ARG A 293 6.28 -2.14 -28.38
C ARG A 293 7.40 -3.12 -28.62
N GLN A 294 7.32 -3.90 -29.69
CA GLN A 294 8.33 -4.87 -30.12
C GLN A 294 9.12 -4.33 -31.29
N TYR A 295 10.43 -4.25 -31.12
CA TYR A 295 11.40 -3.85 -32.12
C TYR A 295 12.15 -5.07 -32.56
N LYS A 296 12.18 -5.35 -33.87
CA LYS A 296 12.70 -6.60 -34.45
C LYS A 296 13.78 -6.33 -35.47
N SER A 297 14.87 -7.10 -35.40
CA SER A 297 15.94 -7.05 -36.39
C SER A 297 15.58 -7.79 -37.69
N ASP A 298 16.16 -7.37 -38.81
CA ASP A 298 16.08 -8.14 -40.06
C ASP A 298 16.86 -9.48 -39.91
N PRO A 299 16.26 -10.62 -40.28
CA PRO A 299 17.00 -11.91 -40.31
C PRO A 299 18.26 -11.90 -41.15
N LYS A 300 18.28 -11.10 -42.22
CA LYS A 300 19.47 -10.96 -43.12
C LYS A 300 20.66 -10.38 -42.36
N ASP A 301 20.43 -9.35 -41.56
CA ASP A 301 21.50 -8.72 -40.75
C ASP A 301 22.03 -9.61 -39.66
N CYS A 302 21.20 -10.50 -39.13
CA CYS A 302 21.59 -11.40 -38.04
C CYS A 302 22.18 -12.72 -38.51
N LYS A 303 22.02 -13.13 -39.80
CA LYS A 303 22.47 -14.40 -40.35
C LYS A 303 23.98 -14.55 -40.22
N ASP A 304 24.71 -13.53 -40.64
CA ASP A 304 26.19 -13.53 -40.69
C ASP A 304 26.80 -12.64 -39.61
N CYS A 305 26.04 -12.26 -38.59
CA CYS A 305 26.50 -11.39 -37.52
C CYS A 305 27.50 -12.09 -36.58
N PRO A 306 28.72 -11.54 -36.39
CA PRO A 306 29.73 -12.13 -35.52
C PRO A 306 29.30 -12.13 -34.04
N LEU A 307 28.39 -11.23 -33.62
CA LEU A 307 27.94 -11.09 -32.27
C LEU A 307 26.65 -11.90 -31.95
N ARG A 308 26.15 -12.65 -32.93
CA ARG A 308 24.90 -13.39 -32.84
C ARG A 308 24.80 -14.28 -31.58
N ASN A 309 25.87 -15.01 -31.27
CA ASN A 309 25.91 -15.94 -30.15
C ASN A 309 25.67 -15.27 -28.77
N LYS A 310 26.03 -13.96 -28.65
CA LYS A 310 25.81 -13.15 -27.47
C LYS A 310 24.49 -12.34 -27.53
N CYS A 311 23.82 -12.35 -28.69
CA CYS A 311 22.62 -11.53 -28.96
C CYS A 311 21.34 -12.38 -28.91
N THR A 312 21.22 -13.42 -29.71
CA THR A 312 20.00 -14.22 -29.83
C THR A 312 20.28 -15.70 -30.11
N LYS A 313 19.36 -16.53 -29.58
CA LYS A 313 19.28 -17.98 -29.89
C LYS A 313 18.07 -18.31 -30.77
N SER A 314 17.42 -17.30 -31.33
CA SER A 314 16.25 -17.50 -32.19
C SER A 314 16.59 -18.36 -33.42
N LYS A 315 15.77 -19.37 -33.70
CA LYS A 315 15.84 -20.19 -34.91
C LYS A 315 15.66 -19.34 -36.17
N ASN A 316 14.79 -18.30 -36.07
CA ASN A 316 14.47 -17.37 -37.16
C ASN A 316 15.53 -16.28 -37.35
N MET A 317 16.70 -16.38 -36.69
CA MET A 317 17.78 -15.39 -36.78
C MET A 317 17.34 -13.97 -36.52
N THR A 318 16.45 -13.76 -35.52
CA THR A 318 15.95 -12.44 -35.17
C THR A 318 16.20 -12.13 -33.71
N LYS A 319 16.44 -10.85 -33.42
CA LYS A 319 16.44 -10.29 -32.09
C LYS A 319 15.17 -9.45 -31.92
N VAL A 320 14.50 -9.61 -30.80
CA VAL A 320 13.37 -8.76 -30.40
C VAL A 320 13.76 -8.05 -29.12
N ILE A 321 13.49 -6.75 -29.09
CA ILE A 321 13.59 -5.90 -27.90
C ILE A 321 12.20 -5.34 -27.62
N GLU A 322 11.84 -5.33 -26.35
CA GLU A 322 10.55 -4.82 -25.90
C GLU A 322 10.75 -3.52 -25.12
N ARG A 323 9.97 -2.48 -25.48
CA ARG A 323 9.87 -1.21 -24.80
C ARG A 323 8.42 -0.96 -24.39
N HIS A 324 8.16 -0.71 -23.12
CA HIS A 324 6.81 -0.39 -22.67
C HIS A 324 6.39 0.98 -23.21
N LEU A 325 5.09 1.20 -23.52
CA LEU A 325 4.56 2.49 -23.96
C LEU A 325 4.95 3.64 -23.02
N TRP A 326 4.88 3.36 -21.73
CA TRP A 326 5.24 4.30 -20.67
C TRP A 326 6.68 4.14 -20.14
N GLU A 327 7.60 3.65 -20.95
CA GLU A 327 8.99 3.43 -20.53
C GLU A 327 9.70 4.74 -20.19
N GLU A 328 9.33 5.86 -20.83
CA GLU A 328 9.87 7.19 -20.58
C GLU A 328 9.75 7.59 -19.10
N PHE A 329 8.61 7.30 -18.46
CA PHE A 329 8.41 7.60 -17.04
C PHE A 329 9.35 6.77 -16.14
N ARG A 330 9.63 5.53 -16.54
CA ARG A 330 10.58 4.68 -15.82
C ARG A 330 12.03 5.16 -16.05
N GLU A 331 12.36 5.60 -17.24
CA GLU A 331 13.66 6.18 -17.57
C GLU A 331 13.88 7.49 -16.81
N TYR A 332 12.87 8.35 -16.74
CA TYR A 332 12.89 9.54 -15.88
C TYR A 332 13.19 9.19 -14.41
N ALA A 333 12.52 8.19 -13.85
CA ALA A 333 12.80 7.75 -12.48
C ALA A 333 14.22 7.19 -12.31
N ASP A 334 14.80 6.58 -13.35
CA ASP A 334 16.18 6.11 -13.34
C ASP A 334 17.19 7.27 -13.46
N GLU A 335 16.86 8.34 -14.17
CA GLU A 335 17.65 9.59 -14.22
C GLU A 335 17.69 10.29 -12.86
N ILE A 336 16.54 10.40 -12.17
CA ILE A 336 16.47 10.99 -10.83
C ILE A 336 17.44 10.30 -9.87
N ARG A 337 17.70 9.01 -10.03
CA ARG A 337 18.67 8.26 -9.21
C ARG A 337 20.10 8.84 -9.26
N HIS A 338 20.46 9.55 -10.29
CA HIS A 338 21.77 10.18 -10.43
C HIS A 338 21.88 11.57 -9.81
N THR A 339 20.77 12.13 -9.31
CA THR A 339 20.74 13.45 -8.65
C THR A 339 21.28 13.39 -7.21
N MET A 340 21.63 14.56 -6.67
CA MET A 340 22.08 14.68 -5.28
C MET A 340 20.92 14.44 -4.32
N GLU A 341 19.72 14.91 -4.68
CA GLU A 341 18.51 14.76 -3.87
C GLU A 341 18.14 13.29 -3.67
N TRP A 342 18.35 12.43 -4.67
CA TRP A 342 18.14 11.00 -4.53
C TRP A 342 19.04 10.40 -3.45
N LYS A 343 20.31 10.82 -3.39
CA LYS A 343 21.29 10.33 -2.40
C LYS A 343 20.93 10.77 -0.97
N GLU A 344 20.18 11.86 -0.84
CA GLU A 344 19.70 12.36 0.45
C GLU A 344 18.38 11.73 0.86
N ILE A 345 17.41 11.62 -0.06
CA ILE A 345 16.04 11.17 0.22
C ILE A 345 15.95 9.65 0.33
N TYR A 346 16.43 8.91 -0.68
CA TYR A 346 16.22 7.47 -0.75
C TYR A 346 16.75 6.69 0.47
N PRO A 347 17.95 6.99 1.03
CA PRO A 347 18.47 6.28 2.20
C PRO A 347 17.62 6.45 3.46
N GLN A 348 16.80 7.52 3.56
CA GLN A 348 15.93 7.77 4.71
C GLN A 348 14.85 6.70 4.88
N ARG A 349 14.59 5.86 3.86
CA ARG A 349 13.65 4.73 3.96
C ARG A 349 13.94 3.82 5.14
N LYS A 350 15.22 3.57 5.43
CA LYS A 350 15.65 2.71 6.55
C LYS A 350 15.25 3.27 7.91
N GLU A 351 15.24 4.60 8.04
CA GLU A 351 14.90 5.29 9.28
C GLU A 351 13.43 5.70 9.37
N THR A 352 12.69 5.59 8.28
CA THR A 352 11.28 5.94 8.17
C THR A 352 10.42 4.68 8.08
N ILE A 353 10.01 4.29 6.89
CA ILE A 353 9.00 3.23 6.69
C ILE A 353 9.45 1.85 7.23
N GLU A 354 10.73 1.47 7.04
CA GLU A 354 11.23 0.19 7.54
C GLU A 354 11.23 0.16 9.08
N ARG A 355 11.55 1.30 9.71
CA ARG A 355 11.51 1.44 11.17
C ARG A 355 10.09 1.45 11.72
N VAL A 356 9.14 2.09 11.02
CA VAL A 356 7.71 2.01 11.36
C VAL A 356 7.25 0.55 11.40
N PHE A 357 7.58 -0.23 10.37
CA PHE A 357 7.22 -1.65 10.33
C PHE A 357 7.88 -2.47 11.43
N ALA A 358 9.16 -2.21 11.71
CA ALA A 358 9.86 -2.89 12.80
C ALA A 358 9.18 -2.60 14.14
N ASP A 359 8.92 -1.33 14.46
CA ASP A 359 8.26 -0.92 15.71
C ASP A 359 6.86 -1.51 15.83
N CYS A 360 6.04 -1.42 14.78
CA CYS A 360 4.68 -1.97 14.79
C CYS A 360 4.65 -3.49 14.92
N LYS A 361 5.62 -4.21 14.32
CA LYS A 361 5.74 -5.67 14.45
C LYS A 361 6.15 -6.11 15.84
N GLU A 362 7.07 -5.39 16.47
CA GLU A 362 7.56 -5.75 17.82
C GLU A 362 6.59 -5.30 18.91
N ASN A 363 6.05 -4.08 18.80
CA ASN A 363 5.38 -3.43 19.93
C ASN A 363 3.86 -3.33 19.78
N ASN A 364 3.30 -3.36 18.55
CA ASN A 364 1.88 -3.08 18.30
C ASN A 364 1.12 -4.27 17.69
N GLY A 365 1.72 -5.46 17.63
CA GLY A 365 1.05 -6.69 17.21
C GLY A 365 0.90 -6.88 15.70
N LEU A 366 1.67 -6.19 14.85
CA LEU A 366 1.60 -6.31 13.39
C LEU A 366 2.20 -7.62 12.83
N ARG A 367 2.84 -8.47 13.65
CA ARG A 367 3.42 -9.76 13.17
C ARG A 367 2.37 -10.78 12.81
N PHE A 368 1.31 -10.87 13.61
CA PHE A 368 0.29 -11.90 13.50
C PHE A 368 -1.08 -11.33 13.84
N THR A 369 -2.09 -11.67 13.04
CA THR A 369 -3.48 -11.32 13.35
C THR A 369 -4.27 -12.54 13.86
N ARG A 370 -5.17 -12.29 14.80
CA ARG A 370 -6.17 -13.28 15.23
C ARG A 370 -7.52 -13.10 14.53
N LEU A 371 -7.66 -12.00 13.80
CA LEU A 371 -8.85 -11.66 13.05
C LEU A 371 -8.88 -12.43 11.72
N LYS A 372 -10.06 -12.69 11.20
CA LYS A 372 -10.28 -13.29 9.88
C LYS A 372 -11.10 -12.34 9.03
N GLY A 373 -10.77 -12.29 7.75
CA GLY A 373 -11.42 -11.45 6.78
C GLY A 373 -10.73 -10.10 6.58
N LEU A 374 -10.76 -9.60 5.34
CA LEU A 374 -10.05 -8.41 4.87
C LEU A 374 -10.48 -7.15 5.64
N LYS A 375 -11.79 -6.92 5.75
CA LYS A 375 -12.36 -5.74 6.44
C LYS A 375 -11.87 -5.60 7.88
N LYS A 376 -11.84 -6.71 8.65
CA LYS A 376 -11.39 -6.69 10.04
C LYS A 376 -9.90 -6.42 10.16
N ASN A 377 -9.11 -6.94 9.23
CA ASN A 377 -7.67 -6.70 9.21
C ASN A 377 -7.34 -5.28 8.75
N GLN A 378 -8.12 -4.69 7.85
CA GLN A 378 -8.04 -3.26 7.53
C GLN A 378 -8.32 -2.39 8.76
N GLN A 379 -9.42 -2.65 9.47
CA GLN A 379 -9.76 -1.94 10.71
C GLN A 379 -8.67 -2.08 11.79
N ASN A 380 -8.07 -3.26 11.90
CA ASN A 380 -6.96 -3.49 12.82
C ASN A 380 -5.69 -2.75 12.40
N ALA A 381 -5.42 -2.66 11.10
CA ALA A 381 -4.28 -1.91 10.57
C ALA A 381 -4.41 -0.42 10.90
N TRP A 382 -5.58 0.20 10.67
CA TRP A 382 -5.83 1.59 11.06
C TRP A 382 -5.56 1.82 12.55
N LEU A 383 -6.03 0.93 13.44
CA LEU A 383 -5.75 1.06 14.87
C LEU A 383 -4.28 0.90 15.24
N ILE A 384 -3.59 -0.06 14.63
CA ILE A 384 -2.16 -0.29 14.90
C ILE A 384 -1.35 0.96 14.53
N PHE A 385 -1.57 1.50 13.33
CA PHE A 385 -0.85 2.68 12.86
C PHE A 385 -1.32 3.98 13.55
N ALA A 386 -2.59 4.07 13.93
CA ALA A 386 -3.07 5.14 14.82
C ALA A 386 -2.34 5.14 16.17
N CYS A 387 -2.19 3.97 16.79
CA CYS A 387 -1.45 3.82 18.04
C CYS A 387 0.04 4.14 17.89
N HIS A 388 0.66 3.78 16.75
CA HIS A 388 2.03 4.19 16.43
C HIS A 388 2.15 5.71 16.34
N ASN A 389 1.28 6.37 15.57
CA ASN A 389 1.26 7.83 15.45
C ASN A 389 1.03 8.51 16.81
N LEU A 390 0.08 8.01 17.59
CA LEU A 390 -0.23 8.53 18.93
C LEU A 390 0.97 8.45 19.88
N LYS A 391 1.65 7.29 19.93
CA LYS A 391 2.85 7.08 20.74
C LYS A 391 3.96 8.05 20.33
N LYS A 392 4.19 8.19 19.03
CA LYS A 392 5.18 9.10 18.48
C LYS A 392 4.86 10.56 18.79
N MET A 393 3.60 10.96 18.61
CA MET A 393 3.11 12.30 18.93
C MET A 393 3.33 12.63 20.41
N SER A 394 3.06 11.69 21.32
CA SER A 394 3.23 11.89 22.75
C SER A 394 4.71 12.14 23.11
N LEU A 395 5.62 11.35 22.56
CA LEU A 395 7.07 11.51 22.77
C LEU A 395 7.57 12.86 22.23
N TRP A 396 7.06 13.31 21.09
CA TRP A 396 7.45 14.57 20.49
C TRP A 396 6.91 15.77 21.27
N ARG A 397 5.67 15.73 21.75
CA ARG A 397 5.12 16.76 22.65
C ARG A 397 5.98 16.93 23.90
N GLY A 398 6.42 15.83 24.53
CA GLY A 398 7.30 15.87 25.68
C GLY A 398 8.65 16.55 25.36
N LYS A 399 9.22 16.25 24.19
CA LYS A 399 10.50 16.82 23.73
C LYS A 399 10.39 18.32 23.40
N TYR A 400 9.33 18.76 22.74
CA TYR A 400 9.14 20.15 22.31
C TYR A 400 8.61 21.05 23.43
N ARG A 401 7.93 20.52 24.43
CA ARG A 401 7.47 21.29 25.60
C ARG A 401 8.64 21.84 26.43
N ARG A 402 9.82 21.26 26.33
CA ARG A 402 11.05 21.71 27.01
C ARG A 402 11.77 22.86 26.30
N LYS A 403 11.35 23.23 25.08
CA LYS A 403 11.90 24.37 24.34
C LYS A 403 10.73 25.23 23.82
N PRO A 404 10.30 26.26 24.55
CA PRO A 404 9.33 27.20 23.98
C PRO A 404 9.99 27.91 22.81
N SER A 405 9.57 27.59 21.58
CA SER A 405 9.98 28.36 20.41
C SER A 405 9.28 29.72 20.46
N LYS A 406 10.04 30.79 20.43
CA LYS A 406 9.53 32.19 20.43
C LYS A 406 8.69 32.57 19.21
N ASN A 407 8.47 31.68 18.25
CA ASN A 407 7.84 31.96 16.96
C ASN A 407 6.56 31.16 16.66
N SER A 408 5.88 30.62 17.65
CA SER A 408 4.64 29.89 17.41
C SER A 408 3.41 30.79 17.62
N ILE A 409 3.10 31.59 16.62
CA ILE A 409 1.78 32.23 16.45
C ILE A 409 0.68 31.15 16.35
N TYR A 410 1.02 29.94 15.92
CA TYR A 410 0.13 28.79 15.87
C TYR A 410 -0.32 28.28 17.25
N LEU A 411 0.57 28.23 18.24
CA LEU A 411 0.23 27.76 19.60
C LEU A 411 -0.71 28.69 20.37
N GLN A 412 -0.72 30.00 20.07
CA GLN A 412 -1.64 30.95 20.72
C GLN A 412 -3.07 30.83 20.17
N ASN A 413 -3.26 30.36 18.95
CA ASN A 413 -4.58 30.15 18.37
C ASN A 413 -5.22 28.81 18.79
N ILE A 414 -4.42 27.81 19.16
CA ILE A 414 -4.90 26.49 19.62
C ILE A 414 -5.53 26.56 21.04
N GLN A 415 -5.05 27.45 21.90
CA GLN A 415 -5.67 27.66 23.21
C GLN A 415 -7.06 28.31 23.15
N LYS A 416 -7.45 28.92 22.01
CA LYS A 416 -8.77 29.54 21.79
C LYS A 416 -9.74 28.70 20.98
N LYS A 417 -9.30 27.64 20.32
CA LYS A 417 -10.17 26.67 19.66
C LYS A 417 -10.20 25.39 20.49
N THR A 418 -11.06 25.40 21.50
CA THR A 418 -11.65 24.16 22.01
C THR A 418 -12.36 23.54 20.85
N ILE A 419 -11.75 22.53 20.22
CA ILE A 419 -12.38 21.77 19.14
C ILE A 419 -13.56 21.05 19.80
N SER A 420 -14.71 21.61 19.55
CA SER A 420 -15.99 21.04 19.93
C SER A 420 -16.21 19.82 19.05
N PHE A 421 -16.18 18.63 19.62
CA PHE A 421 -16.79 17.42 19.05
C PHE A 421 -18.32 17.61 18.96
N ARG A 422 -18.74 18.66 18.33
CA ARG A 422 -20.14 18.88 18.04
C ARG A 422 -20.48 18.21 16.73
N LYS A 423 -21.20 17.10 16.87
CA LYS A 423 -22.03 16.44 15.87
C LYS A 423 -21.34 15.45 14.94
N LEU A 424 -21.07 14.25 15.46
CA LEU A 424 -21.42 13.06 14.70
C LEU A 424 -22.97 12.98 14.64
N PRO A 425 -23.58 12.71 13.48
CA PRO A 425 -25.03 12.62 13.39
C PRO A 425 -25.51 11.41 14.19
N ILE A 426 -26.09 11.67 15.36
CA ILE A 426 -26.83 10.67 16.13
C ILE A 426 -28.11 10.39 15.35
N TYR A 427 -28.20 9.21 14.78
CA TYR A 427 -29.43 8.69 14.23
C TYR A 427 -30.48 8.61 15.34
N ASN A 428 -31.43 9.55 15.34
CA ASN A 428 -32.58 9.57 16.20
C ASN A 428 -33.45 8.33 15.95
N LYS A 429 -33.36 7.32 16.77
CA LYS A 429 -34.45 6.36 17.01
C LYS A 429 -35.09 6.68 18.35
N LYS A 430 -36.44 6.84 18.28
CA LYS A 430 -37.37 7.18 19.35
C LYS A 430 -37.07 6.49 20.68
N PRO A 431 -37.36 7.13 21.81
CA PRO A 431 -37.06 6.64 23.14
C PRO A 431 -37.98 5.48 23.53
N MET A 432 -37.40 4.34 23.85
CA MET A 432 -38.03 3.38 24.76
C MET A 432 -37.58 3.69 26.19
N SER A 433 -38.57 3.78 27.03
CA SER A 433 -38.58 4.18 28.43
C SER A 433 -37.43 3.64 29.29
N SER A 434 -36.92 4.55 30.10
CA SER A 434 -36.30 4.36 31.42
C SER A 434 -35.35 3.18 31.66
N ARG A 435 -34.04 3.44 31.43
CA ARG A 435 -32.99 3.03 32.36
C ARG A 435 -31.77 3.93 32.11
N LYS A 436 -31.19 4.45 33.19
CA LYS A 436 -30.10 5.43 33.25
C LYS A 436 -29.00 5.11 32.24
N GLY A 437 -28.92 5.88 31.15
CA GLY A 437 -27.86 5.81 30.14
C GLY A 437 -26.68 6.62 30.66
N ILE A 438 -25.55 5.93 30.81
CA ILE A 438 -24.23 6.49 31.06
C ILE A 438 -23.86 7.31 29.83
N GLY A 439 -23.66 8.62 30.02
CA GLY A 439 -23.23 9.55 28.96
C GLY A 439 -21.84 9.25 28.46
N PHE A 440 -21.75 8.63 27.31
CA PHE A 440 -20.47 8.14 26.73
C PHE A 440 -19.80 9.12 25.75
N CYS A 441 -20.40 10.29 25.47
CA CYS A 441 -19.97 11.13 24.35
C CYS A 441 -19.02 12.31 24.70
N GLN A 442 -18.92 12.71 25.96
CA GLN A 442 -18.03 13.82 26.38
C GLN A 442 -16.67 13.38 26.93
N GLN A 443 -16.49 12.09 27.19
CA GLN A 443 -15.26 11.55 27.78
C GLN A 443 -14.18 11.15 26.75
N SER A 444 -14.49 11.03 25.46
CA SER A 444 -13.52 10.52 24.48
C SER A 444 -12.40 11.50 24.13
N GLU A 445 -12.69 12.80 24.00
CA GLU A 445 -11.68 13.84 23.75
C GLU A 445 -10.69 13.99 24.90
N HIS A 446 -11.25 14.01 26.10
CA HIS A 446 -10.46 14.15 27.32
C HIS A 446 -9.53 12.93 27.53
N ASN A 447 -9.92 11.76 27.03
CA ASN A 447 -9.17 10.52 27.17
C ASN A 447 -8.01 10.38 26.17
N LEU A 448 -8.13 10.89 24.94
CA LEU A 448 -7.02 10.94 23.98
C LEU A 448 -5.90 11.90 24.46
N ILE A 449 -6.29 13.06 24.96
CA ILE A 449 -5.37 14.02 25.57
C ILE A 449 -4.68 13.40 26.81
N LYS A 450 -5.42 12.65 27.62
CA LYS A 450 -4.89 11.92 28.79
C LYS A 450 -3.88 10.85 28.40
N LEU A 451 -4.08 10.13 27.28
CA LEU A 451 -3.13 9.11 26.81
C LEU A 451 -1.80 9.76 26.39
N CYS A 452 -1.85 10.92 25.72
CA CYS A 452 -0.64 11.68 25.42
C CYS A 452 0.13 12.10 26.67
N PHE A 453 -0.57 12.45 27.76
CA PHE A 453 0.07 12.75 29.05
C PHE A 453 0.61 11.51 29.78
N PHE A 454 0.01 10.36 29.53
CA PHE A 454 0.40 9.11 30.20
C PHE A 454 1.60 8.42 29.55
N LEU A 455 1.80 8.61 28.24
CA LEU A 455 2.92 8.05 27.50
C LEU A 455 4.22 8.89 27.63
N ILE A 456 4.16 10.07 28.26
CA ILE A 456 5.29 10.94 28.65
C ILE A 456 5.72 10.64 30.09
#